data_15118612a47632549d2ace01c76cb923
#
_entry.id   15118612a47632549d2ace01c76cb923
#
_cell.length_a   1.000
_cell.length_b   1.000
_cell.length_c   1.000
_cell.angle_alpha   90.00
_cell.angle_beta   90.00
_cell.angle_gamma   90.00
#
_symmetry.space_group_name_H-M   'P 1'
#
loop_
_entity.id
_entity.type
_entity.pdbx_description
1 polymer ?
#
loop_
_entity_poly.entity_id
_entity_poly.type
_entity_poly.pdbx_seq_one_letter_code
_entity_poly.pdbx_strand_id
1 'polypeptide(L)'
;MASIKRLAGQTAVYGIPTILGRFLQYLLVYVLTRIFSPAQYGTISVFYAYASFLMVVLTYGMETAFFRFSEKEEDKDSVFSTGMLSLLITSSSFIFLASIFSGAIAGWIDYAGHSGYVIWFAWILGLDALVAIPFARLRSQNKAARFATFKMINILTNIGLTLFFIVLCPYVWKNHPSLQGLLGLVYRPDWGIEYVFIANLAASVITLGLLLPMIMSMKWKMHNELWRRMLVYAIPLLFAGLAGMVNETLDRLMLRYLLPFSKDLSEAQVGIYSACYKISILITLFVQAYRFAAEPFFFAHAKEKDSRLTYARIMDYFIIAILATFLITMLFLDDVFLHLIDKKYWVGKGVIPVLMLANIFLGVYYNLSIWYKLTGKTIWGAWLSVIGAVITLGLNFYWIPLSPGHLIHGYTGSAWATFICYGSMMVIAYLLGQKYYPIPYNLRKFTGYLALALIIYCISANVHISLLFPRLAFNTVLLMVFLLTAFFLEKPRLAKASE
;
A
#
# COMPACT_ATOMS: atom_id res chain seq x y z
N MET A 1 -15.25 23.95 17.43
CA MET A 1 -14.10 24.37 16.59
C MET A 1 -12.73 23.95 17.14
N ALA A 2 -12.42 24.14 18.41
CA ALA A 2 -11.11 23.73 19.00
C ALA A 2 -10.84 22.21 18.91
N SER A 3 -11.84 21.35 19.11
CA SER A 3 -11.73 19.88 19.00
C SER A 3 -11.42 19.43 17.56
N ILE A 4 -12.05 20.04 16.56
CA ILE A 4 -11.84 19.70 15.14
C ILE A 4 -10.45 20.14 14.68
N LYS A 5 -9.98 21.33 15.05
CA LYS A 5 -8.61 21.80 14.77
C LYS A 5 -7.55 20.88 15.42
N ARG A 6 -7.80 20.44 16.65
CA ARG A 6 -6.91 19.51 17.35
C ARG A 6 -6.89 18.13 16.68
N LEU A 7 -8.06 17.61 16.27
CA LEU A 7 -8.19 16.34 15.54
C LEU A 7 -7.50 16.42 14.18
N ALA A 8 -7.74 17.47 13.41
CA ALA A 8 -7.09 17.71 12.12
C ALA A 8 -5.57 17.84 12.26
N GLY A 9 -5.09 18.54 13.28
CA GLY A 9 -3.66 18.63 13.58
C GLY A 9 -3.04 17.27 13.93
N GLN A 10 -3.69 16.46 14.75
CA GLN A 10 -3.23 15.12 15.09
C GLN A 10 -3.24 14.19 13.85
N THR A 11 -4.30 14.23 13.06
CA THR A 11 -4.42 13.45 11.82
C THR A 11 -3.31 13.82 10.83
N ALA A 12 -2.96 15.10 10.70
CA ALA A 12 -1.85 15.56 9.88
C ALA A 12 -0.49 15.04 10.40
N VAL A 13 -0.25 15.10 11.71
CA VAL A 13 1.02 14.65 12.31
C VAL A 13 1.23 13.12 12.15
N TYR A 14 0.18 12.32 12.14
CA TYR A 14 0.28 10.87 11.86
C TYR A 14 0.27 10.56 10.35
N GLY A 15 -0.50 11.30 9.58
CA GLY A 15 -0.69 11.07 8.14
C GLY A 15 0.52 11.50 7.31
N ILE A 16 1.07 12.69 7.57
CA ILE A 16 2.20 13.24 6.79
C ILE A 16 3.42 12.31 6.79
N PRO A 17 3.93 11.80 7.92
CA PRO A 17 5.07 10.88 7.90
C PRO A 17 4.79 9.58 7.15
N THR A 18 3.56 9.08 7.24
CA THR A 18 3.15 7.86 6.53
C THR A 18 3.12 8.07 5.01
N ILE A 19 2.57 9.19 4.56
CA ILE A 19 2.51 9.55 3.13
C ILE A 19 3.90 9.88 2.61
N LEU A 20 4.66 10.70 3.34
CA LEU A 20 6.03 11.07 2.98
C LEU A 20 6.93 9.83 2.92
N GLY A 21 6.81 8.93 3.90
CA GLY A 21 7.56 7.69 3.91
C GLY A 21 7.28 6.81 2.69
N ARG A 22 6.02 6.69 2.28
CA ARG A 22 5.66 5.96 1.06
C ARG A 22 6.18 6.66 -0.20
N PHE A 23 6.13 7.99 -0.23
CA PHE A 23 6.69 8.77 -1.34
C PHE A 23 8.21 8.59 -1.46
N LEU A 24 8.94 8.63 -0.35
CA LEU A 24 10.38 8.39 -0.32
C LEU A 24 10.75 6.96 -0.76
N GLN A 25 10.00 5.95 -0.29
CA GLN A 25 10.16 4.57 -0.77
C GLN A 25 9.83 4.42 -2.27
N TYR A 26 8.89 5.21 -2.77
CA TYR A 26 8.59 5.28 -4.19
C TYR A 26 9.79 5.82 -5.00
N LEU A 27 10.47 6.87 -4.51
CA LEU A 27 11.68 7.39 -5.16
C LEU A 27 12.82 6.35 -5.21
N LEU A 28 12.87 5.42 -4.25
CA LEU A 28 13.85 4.33 -4.26
C LEU A 28 13.67 3.41 -5.48
N VAL A 29 12.46 3.28 -6.01
CA VAL A 29 12.18 2.48 -7.23
C VAL A 29 12.97 2.99 -8.42
N TYR A 30 13.18 4.32 -8.52
CA TYR A 30 14.02 4.92 -9.55
C TYR A 30 15.44 4.33 -9.56
N VAL A 31 16.02 4.12 -8.40
CA VAL A 31 17.37 3.56 -8.25
C VAL A 31 17.35 2.05 -8.46
N LEU A 32 16.44 1.35 -7.79
CA LEU A 32 16.34 -0.12 -7.86
C LEU A 32 16.14 -0.62 -9.30
N THR A 33 15.26 0.03 -10.06
CA THR A 33 14.97 -0.39 -11.44
C THR A 33 16.14 -0.14 -12.40
N ARG A 34 17.04 0.81 -12.11
CA ARG A 34 18.24 1.04 -12.91
C ARG A 34 19.34 0.04 -12.63
N ILE A 35 19.48 -0.37 -11.39
CA ILE A 35 20.56 -1.28 -10.95
C ILE A 35 20.16 -2.73 -11.21
N PHE A 36 18.96 -3.13 -10.82
CA PHE A 36 18.51 -4.52 -10.89
C PHE A 36 17.83 -4.86 -12.23
N SER A 37 18.07 -6.08 -12.70
CA SER A 37 17.32 -6.66 -13.82
C SER A 37 15.85 -6.85 -13.46
N PRO A 38 14.95 -7.00 -14.45
CA PRO A 38 13.54 -7.29 -14.17
C PRO A 38 13.34 -8.54 -13.30
N ALA A 39 14.13 -9.60 -13.49
CA ALA A 39 14.06 -10.81 -12.67
C ALA A 39 14.47 -10.54 -11.21
N GLN A 40 15.60 -9.86 -10.99
CA GLN A 40 16.05 -9.49 -9.64
C GLN A 40 15.04 -8.59 -8.91
N TYR A 41 14.47 -7.60 -9.60
CA TYR A 41 13.43 -6.75 -9.03
C TYR A 41 12.13 -7.53 -8.78
N GLY A 42 11.86 -8.54 -9.61
CA GLY A 42 10.77 -9.51 -9.43
C GLY A 42 10.95 -10.32 -8.15
N THR A 43 12.16 -10.88 -7.93
CA THR A 43 12.52 -11.59 -6.68
C THR A 43 12.24 -10.70 -5.46
N ILE A 44 12.72 -9.45 -5.45
CA ILE A 44 12.44 -8.49 -4.37
C ILE A 44 10.92 -8.35 -4.17
N SER A 45 10.17 -8.17 -5.26
CA SER A 45 8.71 -7.99 -5.21
C SER A 45 7.95 -9.20 -4.68
N VAL A 46 8.40 -10.42 -5.04
CA VAL A 46 7.84 -11.68 -4.54
C VAL A 46 8.06 -11.82 -3.03
N PHE A 47 9.27 -11.56 -2.54
CA PHE A 47 9.56 -11.63 -1.11
C PHE A 47 8.74 -10.60 -0.31
N TYR A 48 8.58 -9.37 -0.81
CA TYR A 48 7.70 -8.39 -0.16
C TYR A 48 6.21 -8.76 -0.26
N ALA A 49 5.78 -9.50 -1.29
CA ALA A 49 4.42 -10.05 -1.34
C ALA A 49 4.22 -11.11 -0.25
N TYR A 50 5.14 -12.07 -0.07
CA TYR A 50 5.11 -12.99 1.07
C TYR A 50 5.10 -12.26 2.41
N ALA A 51 5.97 -11.23 2.54
CA ALA A 51 6.04 -10.43 3.75
C ALA A 51 4.70 -9.79 4.11
N SER A 52 3.95 -9.29 3.13
CA SER A 52 2.64 -8.67 3.34
C SER A 52 1.63 -9.65 3.96
N PHE A 53 1.58 -10.90 3.48
CA PHE A 53 0.72 -11.95 4.05
C PHE A 53 1.18 -12.37 5.44
N LEU A 54 2.47 -12.66 5.59
CA LEU A 54 3.02 -13.13 6.86
C LEU A 54 2.91 -12.05 7.95
N MET A 55 3.03 -10.77 7.61
CA MET A 55 2.84 -9.68 8.57
C MET A 55 1.42 -9.65 9.14
N VAL A 56 0.40 -9.90 8.31
CA VAL A 56 -0.99 -10.02 8.78
C VAL A 56 -1.15 -11.23 9.69
N VAL A 57 -0.52 -12.37 9.35
CA VAL A 57 -0.53 -13.58 10.19
C VAL A 57 0.19 -13.34 11.52
N LEU A 58 1.36 -12.70 11.51
CA LEU A 58 2.16 -12.47 12.71
C LEU A 58 1.55 -11.45 13.66
N THR A 59 0.87 -10.44 13.14
CA THR A 59 0.17 -9.45 13.96
C THR A 59 -1.26 -9.87 14.34
N TYR A 60 -1.87 -10.78 13.58
CA TYR A 60 -3.20 -11.39 13.77
C TYR A 60 -4.25 -10.44 14.36
N GLY A 61 -4.23 -9.16 13.95
CA GLY A 61 -5.20 -8.16 14.40
C GLY A 61 -5.00 -7.67 15.84
N MET A 62 -3.91 -8.04 16.51
CA MET A 62 -3.63 -7.69 17.91
C MET A 62 -3.48 -6.18 18.12
N GLU A 63 -3.01 -5.43 17.11
CA GLU A 63 -2.93 -3.97 17.16
C GLU A 63 -4.33 -3.34 17.34
N THR A 64 -5.31 -3.81 16.59
CA THR A 64 -6.70 -3.32 16.68
C THR A 64 -7.34 -3.76 18.00
N ALA A 65 -7.06 -4.99 18.45
CA ALA A 65 -7.48 -5.46 19.75
C ALA A 65 -6.88 -4.59 20.87
N PHE A 66 -5.59 -4.26 20.78
CA PHE A 66 -4.95 -3.35 21.76
C PHE A 66 -5.68 -2.01 21.86
N PHE A 67 -6.01 -1.35 20.74
CA PHE A 67 -6.75 -0.08 20.79
C PHE A 67 -8.11 -0.23 21.48
N ARG A 68 -8.89 -1.25 21.09
CA ARG A 68 -10.22 -1.47 21.65
C ARG A 68 -10.18 -1.73 23.16
N PHE A 69 -9.25 -2.58 23.61
CA PHE A 69 -9.17 -2.95 25.02
C PHE A 69 -8.49 -1.87 25.85
N SER A 70 -7.55 -1.09 25.31
CA SER A 70 -6.97 0.08 25.99
C SER A 70 -7.97 1.19 26.29
N GLU A 71 -9.10 1.24 25.56
CA GLU A 71 -10.19 2.21 25.84
C GLU A 71 -11.16 1.69 26.89
N LYS A 72 -11.30 0.36 27.03
CA LYS A 72 -12.30 -0.30 27.88
C LYS A 72 -11.79 -0.71 29.26
N GLU A 73 -10.53 -1.13 29.32
CA GLU A 73 -9.90 -1.60 30.55
C GLU A 73 -9.29 -0.43 31.32
N GLU A 74 -9.43 -0.42 32.64
CA GLU A 74 -8.83 0.59 33.52
C GLU A 74 -7.29 0.45 33.56
N ASP A 75 -6.77 -0.79 33.62
CA ASP A 75 -5.33 -1.07 33.59
C ASP A 75 -4.82 -1.21 32.15
N LYS A 76 -4.49 -0.08 31.54
CA LYS A 76 -3.91 0.00 30.18
C LYS A 76 -2.53 -0.66 30.08
N ASP A 77 -1.79 -0.75 31.17
CA ASP A 77 -0.48 -1.40 31.20
C ASP A 77 -0.61 -2.91 31.12
N SER A 78 -1.63 -3.49 31.71
CA SER A 78 -1.95 -4.91 31.55
C SER A 78 -2.35 -5.27 30.10
N VAL A 79 -3.08 -4.37 29.42
CA VAL A 79 -3.41 -4.56 27.99
C VAL A 79 -2.14 -4.52 27.14
N PHE A 80 -1.25 -3.55 27.43
CA PHE A 80 0.02 -3.43 26.73
C PHE A 80 0.93 -4.65 26.94
N SER A 81 1.15 -5.06 28.18
CA SER A 81 2.01 -6.20 28.50
C SER A 81 1.47 -7.51 27.93
N THR A 82 0.15 -7.74 28.01
CA THR A 82 -0.48 -8.94 27.45
C THR A 82 -0.36 -9.00 25.93
N GLY A 83 -0.67 -7.89 25.22
CA GLY A 83 -0.52 -7.82 23.76
C GLY A 83 0.95 -7.95 23.31
N MET A 84 1.87 -7.30 24.03
CA MET A 84 3.29 -7.36 23.74
C MET A 84 3.87 -8.75 23.94
N LEU A 85 3.57 -9.42 25.06
CA LEU A 85 4.02 -10.78 25.33
C LEU A 85 3.45 -11.78 24.31
N SER A 86 2.20 -11.59 23.90
CA SER A 86 1.60 -12.41 22.85
C SER A 86 2.39 -12.33 21.55
N LEU A 87 2.70 -11.10 21.06
CA LEU A 87 3.52 -10.92 19.86
C LEU A 87 4.96 -11.37 20.07
N LEU A 88 5.53 -11.19 21.24
CA LEU A 88 6.89 -11.65 21.55
C LEU A 88 7.01 -13.17 21.40
N ILE A 89 6.07 -13.92 21.97
CA ILE A 89 6.07 -15.39 21.88
C ILE A 89 5.89 -15.83 20.43
N THR A 90 4.88 -15.31 19.72
CA THR A 90 4.59 -15.72 18.36
C THR A 90 5.68 -15.32 17.37
N SER A 91 6.21 -14.10 17.46
CA SER A 91 7.27 -13.62 16.59
C SER A 91 8.61 -14.32 16.86
N SER A 92 8.98 -14.54 18.12
CA SER A 92 10.19 -15.29 18.46
C SER A 92 10.12 -16.74 18.01
N SER A 93 8.97 -17.40 18.19
CA SER A 93 8.73 -18.75 17.69
C SER A 93 8.83 -18.78 16.15
N PHE A 94 8.26 -17.79 15.46
CA PHE A 94 8.35 -17.70 13.99
C PHE A 94 9.80 -17.51 13.53
N ILE A 95 10.56 -16.57 14.14
CA ILE A 95 11.97 -16.35 13.80
C ILE A 95 12.76 -17.64 13.99
N PHE A 96 12.59 -18.31 15.13
CA PHE A 96 13.29 -19.53 15.47
C PHE A 96 12.99 -20.66 14.48
N LEU A 97 11.72 -20.96 14.24
CA LEU A 97 11.29 -22.03 13.34
C LEU A 97 11.70 -21.72 11.89
N ALA A 98 11.46 -20.50 11.42
CA ALA A 98 11.82 -20.13 10.05
C ALA A 98 13.33 -20.12 9.83
N SER A 99 14.13 -19.79 10.85
CA SER A 99 15.61 -19.86 10.77
C SER A 99 16.13 -21.30 10.73
N ILE A 100 15.59 -22.20 11.57
CA ILE A 100 15.96 -23.62 11.56
C ILE A 100 15.58 -24.30 10.25
N PHE A 101 14.37 -24.07 9.77
CA PHE A 101 13.84 -24.68 8.55
C PHE A 101 14.09 -23.85 7.28
N SER A 102 14.98 -22.85 7.35
CA SER A 102 15.23 -21.91 6.26
C SER A 102 15.60 -22.59 4.93
N GLY A 103 16.38 -23.66 4.96
CA GLY A 103 16.74 -24.44 3.77
C GLY A 103 15.53 -25.16 3.15
N ALA A 104 14.70 -25.79 3.96
CA ALA A 104 13.48 -26.45 3.51
C ALA A 104 12.47 -25.43 2.95
N ILE A 105 12.26 -24.32 3.67
CA ILE A 105 11.37 -23.24 3.23
C ILE A 105 11.86 -22.65 1.90
N ALA A 106 13.16 -22.37 1.78
CA ALA A 106 13.76 -21.86 0.54
C ALA A 106 13.53 -22.86 -0.61
N GLY A 107 13.64 -24.17 -0.36
CA GLY A 107 13.30 -25.20 -1.36
C GLY A 107 11.83 -25.18 -1.77
N TRP A 108 10.89 -25.05 -0.82
CA TRP A 108 9.44 -25.00 -1.10
C TRP A 108 9.00 -23.78 -1.91
N ILE A 109 9.68 -22.65 -1.74
CA ILE A 109 9.40 -21.42 -2.48
C ILE A 109 10.27 -21.26 -3.73
N ASP A 110 10.96 -22.33 -4.18
CA ASP A 110 11.85 -22.36 -5.33
C ASP A 110 13.07 -21.40 -5.25
N TYR A 111 13.59 -21.15 -4.06
CA TYR A 111 14.83 -20.41 -3.83
C TYR A 111 15.90 -21.30 -3.18
N ALA A 112 16.01 -22.56 -3.62
CA ALA A 112 17.04 -23.49 -3.16
C ALA A 112 18.42 -22.85 -3.30
N GLY A 113 19.25 -22.92 -2.23
CA GLY A 113 20.55 -22.25 -2.17
C GLY A 113 20.52 -20.80 -1.62
N HIS A 114 19.36 -20.18 -1.48
CA HIS A 114 19.19 -18.84 -0.92
C HIS A 114 18.48 -18.83 0.44
N SER A 115 18.83 -19.77 1.32
CA SER A 115 18.26 -19.85 2.67
C SER A 115 18.45 -18.55 3.49
N GLY A 116 19.51 -17.76 3.19
CA GLY A 116 19.73 -16.46 3.77
C GLY A 116 18.57 -15.48 3.59
N TYR A 117 17.87 -15.53 2.44
CA TYR A 117 16.70 -14.66 2.20
C TYR A 117 15.58 -14.98 3.19
N VAL A 118 15.32 -16.27 3.43
CA VAL A 118 14.30 -16.71 4.39
C VAL A 118 14.65 -16.25 5.80
N ILE A 119 15.94 -16.39 6.21
CA ILE A 119 16.41 -15.96 7.53
C ILE A 119 16.24 -14.45 7.68
N TRP A 120 16.70 -13.65 6.72
CA TRP A 120 16.58 -12.18 6.81
C TRP A 120 15.12 -11.74 6.88
N PHE A 121 14.24 -12.33 6.03
CA PHE A 121 12.81 -12.01 6.09
C PHE A 121 12.14 -12.48 7.39
N ALA A 122 12.54 -13.62 7.94
CA ALA A 122 12.03 -14.08 9.24
C ALA A 122 12.35 -13.07 10.36
N TRP A 123 13.58 -12.57 10.38
CA TRP A 123 14.00 -11.54 11.33
C TRP A 123 13.30 -10.20 11.07
N ILE A 124 13.24 -9.72 9.82
CA ILE A 124 12.52 -8.47 9.47
C ILE A 124 11.07 -8.54 9.96
N LEU A 125 10.35 -9.59 9.58
CA LEU A 125 8.93 -9.72 9.90
C LEU A 125 8.67 -9.89 11.39
N GLY A 126 9.50 -10.70 12.05
CA GLY A 126 9.38 -10.89 13.49
C GLY A 126 9.65 -9.61 14.26
N LEU A 127 10.68 -8.84 13.91
CA LEU A 127 10.99 -7.55 14.53
C LEU A 127 9.91 -6.50 14.23
N ASP A 128 9.41 -6.45 12.99
CA ASP A 128 8.34 -5.52 12.60
C ASP A 128 7.02 -5.84 13.28
N ALA A 129 6.70 -7.13 13.52
CA ALA A 129 5.55 -7.54 14.30
C ALA A 129 5.68 -7.14 15.78
N LEU A 130 6.87 -7.27 16.37
CA LEU A 130 7.13 -6.88 17.77
C LEU A 130 6.91 -5.37 17.98
N VAL A 131 7.26 -4.51 17.04
CA VAL A 131 7.11 -3.07 17.20
C VAL A 131 5.67 -2.58 16.95
N ALA A 132 4.75 -3.45 16.48
CA ALA A 132 3.37 -3.06 16.20
C ALA A 132 2.63 -2.54 17.45
N ILE A 133 2.71 -3.26 18.57
CA ILE A 133 2.07 -2.84 19.84
C ILE A 133 2.71 -1.60 20.46
N PRO A 134 4.04 -1.44 20.55
CA PRO A 134 4.68 -0.20 20.96
C PRO A 134 4.25 1.01 20.11
N PHE A 135 4.16 0.88 18.81
CA PHE A 135 3.64 1.95 17.95
C PHE A 135 2.17 2.23 18.21
N ALA A 136 1.35 1.22 18.44
CA ALA A 136 -0.05 1.39 18.83
C ALA A 136 -0.16 2.15 20.18
N ARG A 137 0.71 1.84 21.16
CA ARG A 137 0.76 2.55 22.43
C ARG A 137 1.14 4.03 22.28
N LEU A 138 2.12 4.34 21.43
CA LEU A 138 2.46 5.75 21.13
C LEU A 138 1.26 6.51 20.56
N ARG A 139 0.48 5.88 19.70
CA ARG A 139 -0.74 6.48 19.13
C ARG A 139 -1.84 6.65 20.19
N SER A 140 -2.10 5.62 21.01
CA SER A 140 -3.12 5.69 22.08
C SER A 140 -2.78 6.76 23.13
N GLN A 141 -1.49 7.01 23.36
CA GLN A 141 -0.99 8.06 24.27
C GLN A 141 -0.89 9.44 23.60
N ASN A 142 -1.33 9.61 22.35
CA ASN A 142 -1.22 10.86 21.59
C ASN A 142 0.23 11.37 21.44
N LYS A 143 1.24 10.48 21.47
CA LYS A 143 2.66 10.82 21.28
C LYS A 143 3.03 10.83 19.80
N ALA A 144 2.30 11.63 19.02
CA ALA A 144 2.38 11.69 17.57
C ALA A 144 3.79 12.02 17.05
N ALA A 145 4.49 12.96 17.70
CA ALA A 145 5.85 13.35 17.30
C ALA A 145 6.83 12.15 17.41
N ARG A 146 6.81 11.40 18.54
CA ARG A 146 7.68 10.22 18.70
C ARG A 146 7.35 9.14 17.69
N PHE A 147 6.08 8.88 17.46
CA PHE A 147 5.64 7.94 16.42
C PHE A 147 6.21 8.34 15.05
N ALA A 148 6.02 9.61 14.66
CA ALA A 148 6.50 10.14 13.39
C ALA A 148 8.02 10.06 13.27
N THR A 149 8.77 10.48 14.29
CA THR A 149 10.23 10.44 14.32
C THR A 149 10.75 9.02 14.16
N PHE A 150 10.23 8.04 14.93
CA PHE A 150 10.70 6.66 14.84
C PHE A 150 10.37 6.01 13.49
N LYS A 151 9.19 6.30 12.92
CA LYS A 151 8.86 5.86 11.55
C LYS A 151 9.79 6.49 10.51
N MET A 152 10.10 7.78 10.63
CA MET A 152 11.02 8.46 9.71
C MET A 152 12.45 7.94 9.83
N ILE A 153 12.94 7.66 11.05
CA ILE A 153 14.24 7.04 11.25
C ILE A 153 14.30 5.66 10.55
N ASN A 154 13.26 4.82 10.72
CA ASN A 154 13.18 3.53 10.02
C ASN A 154 13.29 3.69 8.50
N ILE A 155 12.48 4.58 7.92
CA ILE A 155 12.43 4.80 6.47
C ILE A 155 13.77 5.35 5.95
N LEU A 156 14.32 6.37 6.62
CA LEU A 156 15.58 6.99 6.21
C LEU A 156 16.76 6.03 6.37
N THR A 157 16.76 5.20 7.41
CA THR A 157 17.79 4.16 7.58
C THR A 157 17.71 3.13 6.46
N ASN A 158 16.51 2.62 6.15
CA ASN A 158 16.32 1.65 5.07
C ASN A 158 16.80 2.23 3.73
N ILE A 159 16.32 3.43 3.37
CA ILE A 159 16.72 4.09 2.12
C ILE A 159 18.21 4.41 2.11
N GLY A 160 18.73 5.00 3.18
CA GLY A 160 20.14 5.40 3.28
C GLY A 160 21.08 4.21 3.16
N LEU A 161 20.82 3.12 3.89
CA LEU A 161 21.62 1.90 3.79
C LEU A 161 21.46 1.21 2.43
N THR A 162 20.26 1.20 1.87
CA THR A 162 20.07 0.66 0.52
C THR A 162 20.93 1.45 -0.48
N LEU A 163 20.84 2.78 -0.50
CA LEU A 163 21.68 3.62 -1.38
C LEU A 163 23.17 3.47 -1.09
N PHE A 164 23.55 3.38 0.17
CA PHE A 164 24.92 3.14 0.57
C PHE A 164 25.47 1.85 -0.05
N PHE A 165 24.78 0.73 0.11
CA PHE A 165 25.27 -0.56 -0.36
C PHE A 165 25.17 -0.75 -1.87
N ILE A 166 24.09 -0.26 -2.52
CA ILE A 166 23.84 -0.55 -3.94
C ILE A 166 24.33 0.56 -4.89
N VAL A 167 24.66 1.75 -4.37
CA VAL A 167 25.17 2.87 -5.18
C VAL A 167 26.60 3.25 -4.74
N LEU A 168 26.76 3.63 -3.47
CA LEU A 168 28.02 4.18 -2.99
C LEU A 168 29.11 3.11 -2.89
N CYS A 169 28.84 1.95 -2.31
CA CYS A 169 29.85 0.89 -2.18
C CYS A 169 30.39 0.40 -3.52
N PRO A 170 29.57 0.08 -4.54
CA PRO A 170 30.07 -0.28 -5.87
C PRO A 170 30.90 0.82 -6.53
N TYR A 171 30.48 2.08 -6.37
CA TYR A 171 31.21 3.23 -6.90
C TYR A 171 32.58 3.35 -6.27
N VAL A 172 32.70 3.30 -4.93
CA VAL A 172 33.95 3.36 -4.19
C VAL A 172 34.85 2.14 -4.49
N TRP A 173 34.24 0.95 -4.52
CA TRP A 173 34.95 -0.29 -4.84
C TRP A 173 35.64 -0.22 -6.20
N LYS A 174 34.96 0.33 -7.20
CA LYS A 174 35.50 0.43 -8.56
C LYS A 174 36.53 1.54 -8.73
N ASN A 175 36.32 2.70 -8.11
CA ASN A 175 37.12 3.91 -8.38
C ASN A 175 38.22 4.17 -7.34
N HIS A 176 38.19 3.50 -6.17
CA HIS A 176 39.15 3.72 -5.08
C HIS A 176 39.72 2.38 -4.56
N PRO A 177 40.66 1.73 -5.30
CA PRO A 177 41.21 0.44 -4.90
C PRO A 177 41.86 0.43 -3.51
N SER A 178 42.39 1.57 -3.07
CA SER A 178 42.99 1.73 -1.73
C SER A 178 42.00 1.52 -0.58
N LEU A 179 40.70 1.72 -0.82
CA LEU A 179 39.63 1.57 0.18
C LEU A 179 39.00 0.17 0.16
N GLN A 180 39.33 -0.69 -0.80
CA GLN A 180 38.74 -2.02 -0.94
C GLN A 180 38.95 -2.89 0.29
N GLY A 181 40.12 -2.83 0.93
CA GLY A 181 40.39 -3.58 2.15
C GLY A 181 39.47 -3.21 3.31
N LEU A 182 39.19 -1.93 3.48
CA LEU A 182 38.31 -1.42 4.53
C LEU A 182 36.84 -1.66 4.16
N LEU A 183 36.49 -1.41 2.91
CA LEU A 183 35.12 -1.62 2.41
C LEU A 183 34.76 -3.11 2.38
N GLY A 184 35.72 -4.01 2.12
CA GLY A 184 35.51 -5.48 2.12
C GLY A 184 35.10 -6.07 3.47
N LEU A 185 35.22 -5.32 4.58
CA LEU A 185 34.68 -5.73 5.87
C LEU A 185 33.14 -5.72 5.92
N VAL A 186 32.50 -4.84 5.12
CA VAL A 186 31.05 -4.63 5.15
C VAL A 186 30.39 -4.84 3.79
N TYR A 187 31.16 -4.84 2.71
CA TYR A 187 30.67 -4.93 1.34
C TYR A 187 31.26 -6.12 0.60
N ARG A 188 30.40 -6.90 -0.05
CA ARG A 188 30.74 -8.03 -0.93
C ARG A 188 30.23 -7.74 -2.34
N PRO A 189 31.12 -7.64 -3.35
CA PRO A 189 30.72 -7.32 -4.72
C PRO A 189 29.75 -8.32 -5.35
N ASP A 190 29.75 -9.58 -4.89
CA ASP A 190 28.89 -10.66 -5.39
C ASP A 190 27.43 -10.53 -4.92
N TRP A 191 27.19 -9.69 -3.91
CA TRP A 191 25.84 -9.46 -3.40
C TRP A 191 25.16 -8.34 -4.15
N GLY A 192 23.85 -8.50 -4.37
CA GLY A 192 23.03 -7.53 -5.07
C GLY A 192 21.76 -7.22 -4.27
N ILE A 193 20.71 -8.01 -4.51
CA ILE A 193 19.40 -7.84 -3.85
C ILE A 193 19.47 -8.08 -2.33
N GLU A 194 20.46 -8.84 -1.87
CA GLU A 194 20.76 -9.10 -0.46
C GLU A 194 20.86 -7.82 0.35
N TYR A 195 21.50 -6.80 -0.20
CA TYR A 195 21.67 -5.50 0.47
C TYR A 195 20.36 -4.76 0.69
N VAL A 196 19.36 -4.97 -0.18
CA VAL A 196 18.02 -4.40 0.03
C VAL A 196 17.37 -5.03 1.28
N PHE A 197 17.56 -6.34 1.47
CA PHE A 197 17.02 -7.07 2.62
C PHE A 197 17.80 -6.72 3.91
N ILE A 198 19.12 -6.64 3.84
CA ILE A 198 19.97 -6.26 4.97
C ILE A 198 19.69 -4.83 5.43
N ALA A 199 19.51 -3.89 4.49
CA ALA A 199 19.13 -2.52 4.82
C ALA A 199 17.78 -2.45 5.55
N ASN A 200 16.81 -3.25 5.11
CA ASN A 200 15.52 -3.35 5.77
C ASN A 200 15.66 -3.98 7.17
N LEU A 201 16.43 -5.07 7.30
CA LEU A 201 16.69 -5.70 8.59
C LEU A 201 17.33 -4.72 9.57
N ALA A 202 18.35 -3.99 9.13
CA ALA A 202 19.00 -2.98 9.97
C ALA A 202 18.02 -1.88 10.43
N ALA A 203 17.15 -1.43 9.53
CA ALA A 203 16.10 -0.47 9.88
C ALA A 203 15.12 -1.01 10.92
N SER A 204 14.73 -2.29 10.82
CA SER A 204 13.85 -2.96 11.81
C SER A 204 14.55 -3.12 13.16
N VAL A 205 15.84 -3.50 13.18
CA VAL A 205 16.66 -3.58 14.42
C VAL A 205 16.76 -2.22 15.10
N ILE A 206 17.08 -1.17 14.35
CA ILE A 206 17.19 0.20 14.91
C ILE A 206 15.83 0.63 15.47
N THR A 207 14.73 0.35 14.77
CA THR A 207 13.38 0.69 15.22
C THR A 207 13.02 -0.03 16.52
N LEU A 208 13.35 -1.32 16.63
CA LEU A 208 13.16 -2.05 17.89
C LEU A 208 14.02 -1.42 19.00
N GLY A 209 15.28 -1.10 18.73
CA GLY A 209 16.19 -0.43 19.67
C GLY A 209 15.61 0.88 20.22
N LEU A 210 15.02 1.73 19.36
CA LEU A 210 14.36 2.97 19.76
C LEU A 210 13.13 2.74 20.66
N LEU A 211 12.43 1.63 20.48
CA LEU A 211 11.24 1.26 21.26
C LEU A 211 11.55 0.39 22.47
N LEU A 212 12.80 -0.14 22.57
CA LEU A 212 13.23 -1.04 23.62
C LEU A 212 13.01 -0.47 25.04
N PRO A 213 13.30 0.81 25.36
CA PRO A 213 13.04 1.37 26.67
C PRO A 213 11.57 1.27 27.08
N MET A 214 10.64 1.43 26.12
CA MET A 214 9.21 1.28 26.37
C MET A 214 8.82 -0.18 26.63
N ILE A 215 9.43 -1.13 25.93
CA ILE A 215 9.20 -2.55 26.10
C ILE A 215 9.76 -3.02 27.43
N MET A 216 10.96 -2.61 27.79
CA MET A 216 11.61 -2.99 29.05
C MET A 216 10.92 -2.41 30.28
N SER A 217 10.26 -1.26 30.17
CA SER A 217 9.51 -0.62 31.26
C SER A 217 8.15 -1.26 31.55
N MET A 218 7.71 -2.26 30.77
CA MET A 218 6.44 -2.92 30.99
C MET A 218 6.50 -3.91 32.17
N LYS A 219 5.36 -4.18 32.77
CA LYS A 219 5.21 -5.30 33.71
C LYS A 219 5.17 -6.60 32.90
N TRP A 220 6.17 -7.46 33.05
CA TRP A 220 6.28 -8.74 32.36
C TRP A 220 5.28 -9.79 32.92
N LYS A 221 3.98 -9.45 32.75
CA LYS A 221 2.89 -10.30 33.24
C LYS A 221 1.84 -10.45 32.14
N MET A 222 1.53 -11.69 31.81
CA MET A 222 0.47 -12.05 30.88
C MET A 222 -0.81 -12.33 31.63
N HIS A 223 -1.90 -11.68 31.26
CA HIS A 223 -3.22 -11.91 31.85
C HIS A 223 -4.03 -12.81 30.90
N ASN A 224 -4.09 -14.11 31.21
CA ASN A 224 -4.65 -15.14 30.32
C ASN A 224 -6.11 -14.88 29.91
N GLU A 225 -6.94 -14.40 30.83
CA GLU A 225 -8.34 -14.09 30.54
C GLU A 225 -8.45 -12.89 29.56
N LEU A 226 -7.68 -11.83 29.81
CA LEU A 226 -7.60 -10.67 28.92
C LEU A 226 -7.06 -11.09 27.56
N TRP A 227 -5.99 -11.89 27.50
CA TRP A 227 -5.43 -12.41 26.27
C TRP A 227 -6.46 -13.19 25.46
N ARG A 228 -7.22 -14.09 26.09
CA ARG A 228 -8.28 -14.84 25.43
C ARG A 228 -9.35 -13.92 24.83
N ARG A 229 -9.79 -12.90 25.57
CA ARG A 229 -10.76 -11.90 25.08
C ARG A 229 -10.20 -11.11 23.91
N MET A 230 -8.93 -10.69 23.97
CA MET A 230 -8.25 -9.99 22.88
C MET A 230 -8.13 -10.88 21.63
N LEU A 231 -7.77 -12.16 21.77
CA LEU A 231 -7.68 -13.11 20.66
C LEU A 231 -9.02 -13.37 19.97
N VAL A 232 -10.08 -13.61 20.75
CA VAL A 232 -11.44 -13.83 20.20
C VAL A 232 -11.87 -12.63 19.35
N TYR A 233 -11.47 -11.42 19.74
CA TYR A 233 -11.72 -10.22 18.94
C TYR A 233 -10.79 -10.08 17.72
N ALA A 234 -9.54 -10.49 17.84
CA ALA A 234 -8.50 -10.32 16.83
C ALA A 234 -8.62 -11.32 15.67
N ILE A 235 -9.00 -12.59 15.96
CA ILE A 235 -9.06 -13.65 14.93
C ILE A 235 -9.96 -13.29 13.71
N PRO A 236 -11.18 -12.77 13.86
CA PRO A 236 -11.97 -12.32 12.71
C PRO A 236 -11.28 -11.24 11.88
N LEU A 237 -10.50 -10.35 12.53
CA LEU A 237 -9.75 -9.30 11.85
C LEU A 237 -8.56 -9.85 11.06
N LEU A 238 -7.96 -10.95 11.52
CA LEU A 238 -6.94 -11.69 10.76
C LEU A 238 -7.48 -12.13 9.39
N PHE A 239 -8.64 -12.80 9.37
CA PHE A 239 -9.24 -13.26 8.12
C PHE A 239 -9.63 -12.11 7.18
N ALA A 240 -10.18 -11.03 7.74
CA ALA A 240 -10.48 -9.82 6.96
C ALA A 240 -9.21 -9.18 6.39
N GLY A 241 -8.12 -9.15 7.16
CA GLY A 241 -6.81 -8.67 6.74
C GLY A 241 -6.20 -9.54 5.64
N LEU A 242 -6.26 -10.86 5.77
CA LEU A 242 -5.80 -11.79 4.74
C LEU A 242 -6.57 -11.60 3.42
N ALA A 243 -7.90 -11.48 3.47
CA ALA A 243 -8.70 -11.19 2.29
C ALA A 243 -8.29 -9.85 1.63
N GLY A 244 -7.96 -8.85 2.43
CA GLY A 244 -7.40 -7.58 1.93
C GLY A 244 -6.05 -7.77 1.20
N MET A 245 -5.13 -8.57 1.77
CA MET A 245 -3.84 -8.86 1.14
C MET A 245 -3.99 -9.66 -0.17
N VAL A 246 -4.96 -10.56 -0.24
CA VAL A 246 -5.30 -11.26 -1.51
C VAL A 246 -5.62 -10.25 -2.61
N ASN A 247 -6.44 -9.24 -2.31
CA ASN A 247 -6.84 -8.23 -3.28
C ASN A 247 -5.69 -7.29 -3.70
N GLU A 248 -4.70 -7.08 -2.83
CA GLU A 248 -3.66 -6.06 -3.03
C GLU A 248 -2.34 -6.62 -3.57
N THR A 249 -1.95 -7.84 -3.16
CA THR A 249 -0.58 -8.32 -3.39
C THR A 249 -0.47 -9.76 -3.90
N LEU A 250 -1.52 -10.56 -3.84
CA LEU A 250 -1.44 -11.98 -4.21
C LEU A 250 -1.16 -12.19 -5.70
N ASP A 251 -1.55 -11.25 -6.54
CA ASP A 251 -1.29 -11.25 -7.97
C ASP A 251 0.20 -11.50 -8.31
N ARG A 252 1.12 -10.95 -7.52
CA ARG A 252 2.58 -11.12 -7.71
C ARG A 252 3.02 -12.56 -7.45
N LEU A 253 2.46 -13.20 -6.42
CA LEU A 253 2.72 -14.62 -6.14
C LEU A 253 2.08 -15.51 -7.20
N MET A 254 0.84 -15.21 -7.60
CA MET A 254 0.17 -15.95 -8.65
C MET A 254 0.91 -15.84 -10.00
N LEU A 255 1.40 -14.64 -10.37
CA LEU A 255 2.25 -14.44 -11.54
C LEU A 255 3.52 -15.31 -11.46
N ARG A 256 4.15 -15.35 -10.28
CA ARG A 256 5.37 -16.13 -10.08
C ARG A 256 5.17 -17.62 -10.35
N TYR A 257 4.03 -18.19 -9.94
CA TYR A 257 3.77 -19.62 -9.94
C TYR A 257 2.86 -20.12 -11.06
N LEU A 258 2.01 -19.27 -11.63
CA LEU A 258 1.02 -19.68 -12.64
C LEU A 258 1.46 -19.38 -14.07
N LEU A 259 2.47 -18.52 -14.29
CA LEU A 259 2.96 -18.26 -15.63
C LEU A 259 3.62 -19.52 -16.22
N PRO A 260 3.31 -19.87 -17.49
CA PRO A 260 3.87 -21.05 -18.16
C PRO A 260 5.30 -20.78 -18.68
N PHE A 261 6.14 -20.14 -17.87
CA PHE A 261 7.51 -19.77 -18.21
C PHE A 261 8.52 -20.35 -17.21
N SER A 262 9.81 -20.30 -17.57
CA SER A 262 10.87 -20.58 -16.61
C SER A 262 10.79 -19.62 -15.42
N LYS A 263 11.43 -20.01 -14.32
CA LYS A 263 11.47 -19.21 -13.08
C LYS A 263 11.91 -17.76 -13.34
N ASP A 264 13.04 -17.60 -14.03
CA ASP A 264 13.63 -16.27 -14.27
C ASP A 264 12.73 -15.38 -15.13
N LEU A 265 12.08 -15.97 -16.14
CA LEU A 265 11.12 -15.24 -16.96
C LEU A 265 9.85 -14.87 -16.19
N SER A 266 9.34 -15.77 -15.34
CA SER A 266 8.20 -15.47 -14.47
C SER A 266 8.54 -14.34 -13.49
N GLU A 267 9.71 -14.38 -12.88
CA GLU A 267 10.20 -13.31 -12.00
C GLU A 267 10.41 -11.99 -12.76
N ALA A 268 10.92 -12.05 -13.99
CA ALA A 268 11.02 -10.86 -14.84
C ALA A 268 9.65 -10.23 -15.12
N GLN A 269 8.62 -11.04 -15.39
CA GLN A 269 7.25 -10.58 -15.58
C GLN A 269 6.69 -9.93 -14.30
N VAL A 270 6.94 -10.54 -13.12
CA VAL A 270 6.58 -9.97 -11.83
C VAL A 270 7.28 -8.63 -11.61
N GLY A 271 8.56 -8.54 -11.97
CA GLY A 271 9.37 -7.32 -11.84
C GLY A 271 8.82 -6.19 -12.72
N ILE A 272 8.54 -6.48 -14.00
CA ILE A 272 7.94 -5.53 -14.95
C ILE A 272 6.59 -5.02 -14.43
N TYR A 273 5.71 -5.95 -14.06
CA TYR A 273 4.40 -5.62 -13.49
C TYR A 273 4.51 -4.75 -12.24
N SER A 274 5.38 -5.17 -11.29
CA SER A 274 5.57 -4.46 -10.02
C SER A 274 6.13 -3.05 -10.21
N ALA A 275 7.06 -2.85 -11.16
CA ALA A 275 7.61 -1.54 -11.47
C ALA A 275 6.54 -0.62 -12.07
N CYS A 276 5.74 -1.11 -13.03
CA CYS A 276 4.63 -0.37 -13.61
C CYS A 276 3.52 -0.09 -12.59
N TYR A 277 3.22 -1.05 -11.70
CA TYR A 277 2.27 -0.88 -10.61
C TYR A 277 2.65 0.29 -9.69
N LYS A 278 3.94 0.53 -9.46
CA LYS A 278 4.40 1.67 -8.65
C LYS A 278 3.96 3.03 -9.20
N ILE A 279 3.83 3.18 -10.51
CA ILE A 279 3.30 4.43 -11.11
C ILE A 279 1.83 4.61 -10.73
N SER A 280 1.03 3.55 -10.74
CA SER A 280 -0.38 3.62 -10.34
C SER A 280 -0.61 3.91 -8.85
N ILE A 281 0.42 3.75 -8.00
CA ILE A 281 0.38 4.07 -6.56
C ILE A 281 0.10 5.56 -6.31
N LEU A 282 0.39 6.46 -7.25
CA LEU A 282 0.05 7.89 -7.11
C LEU A 282 -1.43 8.10 -6.76
N ILE A 283 -2.32 7.32 -7.37
CA ILE A 283 -3.75 7.32 -7.02
C ILE A 283 -3.97 6.87 -5.57
N THR A 284 -3.30 5.80 -5.14
CA THR A 284 -3.47 5.28 -3.77
C THR A 284 -2.90 6.22 -2.71
N LEU A 285 -1.83 6.96 -3.02
CA LEU A 285 -1.31 8.01 -2.14
C LEU A 285 -2.34 9.14 -1.97
N PHE A 286 -2.96 9.58 -3.07
CA PHE A 286 -4.04 10.56 -3.01
C PHE A 286 -5.23 10.04 -2.19
N VAL A 287 -5.68 8.81 -2.44
CA VAL A 287 -6.77 8.17 -1.69
C VAL A 287 -6.47 8.10 -0.20
N GLN A 288 -5.24 7.76 0.18
CA GLN A 288 -4.85 7.70 1.58
C GLN A 288 -4.84 9.08 2.25
N ALA A 289 -4.27 10.09 1.58
CA ALA A 289 -4.29 11.46 2.07
C ALA A 289 -5.73 11.95 2.30
N TYR A 290 -6.60 11.68 1.33
CA TYR A 290 -8.01 11.97 1.43
C TYR A 290 -8.68 11.25 2.62
N ARG A 291 -8.46 9.94 2.78
CA ARG A 291 -9.04 9.15 3.88
C ARG A 291 -8.65 9.68 5.26
N PHE A 292 -7.40 10.08 5.45
CA PHE A 292 -6.96 10.67 6.72
C PHE A 292 -7.74 11.93 7.09
N ALA A 293 -8.15 12.74 6.10
CA ALA A 293 -8.93 13.95 6.32
C ALA A 293 -10.45 13.66 6.39
N ALA A 294 -10.94 12.81 5.50
CA ALA A 294 -12.38 12.60 5.30
C ALA A 294 -13.02 11.71 6.37
N GLU A 295 -12.34 10.65 6.84
CA GLU A 295 -12.92 9.74 7.84
C GLU A 295 -13.31 10.46 9.14
N PRO A 296 -12.44 11.24 9.80
CA PRO A 296 -12.81 12.00 11.00
C PRO A 296 -13.93 13.01 10.74
N PHE A 297 -13.92 13.65 9.57
CA PHE A 297 -14.96 14.60 9.17
C PHE A 297 -16.34 13.91 9.09
N PHE A 298 -16.43 12.77 8.44
CA PHE A 298 -17.68 12.03 8.31
C PHE A 298 -18.27 11.63 9.67
N PHE A 299 -17.45 11.16 10.59
CA PHE A 299 -17.91 10.82 11.95
C PHE A 299 -18.35 12.04 12.74
N ALA A 300 -17.65 13.16 12.62
CA ALA A 300 -17.99 14.40 13.33
C ALA A 300 -19.35 14.97 12.88
N HIS A 301 -19.67 14.86 11.59
CA HIS A 301 -20.90 15.44 11.01
C HIS A 301 -22.04 14.41 10.88
N ALA A 302 -21.87 13.17 11.40
CA ALA A 302 -22.85 12.09 11.24
C ALA A 302 -24.25 12.39 11.80
N LYS A 303 -24.35 13.30 12.80
CA LYS A 303 -25.61 13.68 13.48
C LYS A 303 -26.29 14.92 12.87
N GLU A 304 -25.66 15.58 11.90
CA GLU A 304 -26.23 16.77 11.26
C GLU A 304 -27.34 16.40 10.27
N LYS A 305 -28.36 17.25 10.19
CA LYS A 305 -29.54 16.99 9.31
C LYS A 305 -29.15 16.81 7.85
N ASP A 306 -28.15 17.56 7.35
CA ASP A 306 -27.73 17.57 5.96
C ASP A 306 -26.48 16.72 5.69
N SER A 307 -26.09 15.84 6.64
CA SER A 307 -24.88 15.02 6.55
C SER A 307 -24.80 14.23 5.25
N ARG A 308 -25.93 13.61 4.80
CA ARG A 308 -25.97 12.81 3.57
C ARG A 308 -25.70 13.63 2.30
N LEU A 309 -26.25 14.86 2.23
CA LEU A 309 -26.00 15.78 1.12
C LEU A 309 -24.52 16.25 1.11
N THR A 310 -23.99 16.51 2.28
CA THR A 310 -22.58 16.87 2.46
C THR A 310 -21.67 15.73 2.00
N TYR A 311 -21.98 14.49 2.35
CA TYR A 311 -21.22 13.31 1.90
C TYR A 311 -21.25 13.12 0.38
N ALA A 312 -22.44 13.35 -0.22
CA ALA A 312 -22.56 13.29 -1.68
C ALA A 312 -21.73 14.38 -2.38
N ARG A 313 -21.71 15.61 -1.86
CA ARG A 313 -20.88 16.70 -2.39
C ARG A 313 -19.37 16.41 -2.25
N ILE A 314 -18.95 15.88 -1.12
CA ILE A 314 -17.55 15.49 -0.90
C ILE A 314 -17.13 14.40 -1.91
N MET A 315 -18.02 13.44 -2.20
CA MET A 315 -17.79 12.44 -3.24
C MET A 315 -17.61 13.09 -4.63
N ASP A 316 -18.44 14.08 -5.00
CA ASP A 316 -18.31 14.78 -6.29
C ASP A 316 -16.91 15.42 -6.42
N TYR A 317 -16.45 16.16 -5.40
CA TYR A 317 -15.11 16.77 -5.40
C TYR A 317 -13.99 15.73 -5.37
N PHE A 318 -14.15 14.64 -4.61
CA PHE A 318 -13.20 13.55 -4.61
C PHE A 318 -13.02 12.93 -6.01
N ILE A 319 -14.12 12.69 -6.73
CA ILE A 319 -14.12 12.15 -8.09
C ILE A 319 -13.36 13.07 -9.04
N ILE A 320 -13.62 14.38 -8.99
CA ILE A 320 -12.92 15.36 -9.83
C ILE A 320 -11.42 15.34 -9.55
N ALA A 321 -11.03 15.37 -8.29
CA ALA A 321 -9.62 15.41 -7.88
C ALA A 321 -8.87 14.12 -8.24
N ILE A 322 -9.47 12.94 -8.04
CA ILE A 322 -8.84 11.66 -8.36
C ILE A 322 -8.72 11.46 -9.88
N LEU A 323 -9.71 11.90 -10.67
CA LEU A 323 -9.66 11.86 -12.12
C LEU A 323 -8.66 12.89 -12.67
N ALA A 324 -8.50 14.06 -12.05
CA ALA A 324 -7.44 14.99 -12.39
C ALA A 324 -6.06 14.37 -12.13
N THR A 325 -5.88 13.66 -11.01
CA THR A 325 -4.64 12.92 -10.72
C THR A 325 -4.38 11.82 -11.76
N PHE A 326 -5.42 11.12 -12.19
CA PHE A 326 -5.33 10.15 -13.29
C PHE A 326 -4.85 10.84 -14.60
N LEU A 327 -5.50 11.93 -14.98
CA LEU A 327 -5.13 12.66 -16.19
C LEU A 327 -3.71 13.23 -16.12
N ILE A 328 -3.31 13.84 -15.00
CA ILE A 328 -1.94 14.31 -14.82
C ILE A 328 -0.96 13.16 -15.04
N THR A 329 -1.21 12.00 -14.48
CA THR A 329 -0.29 10.86 -14.65
C THR A 329 -0.31 10.32 -16.06
N MET A 330 -1.49 10.16 -16.67
CA MET A 330 -1.61 9.51 -17.98
C MET A 330 -1.20 10.41 -19.15
N LEU A 331 -1.52 11.71 -19.10
CA LEU A 331 -1.14 12.67 -20.14
C LEU A 331 0.38 12.92 -20.17
N PHE A 332 1.04 12.83 -19.01
CA PHE A 332 2.49 13.02 -18.90
C PHE A 332 3.24 11.71 -18.64
N LEU A 333 2.61 10.55 -18.94
CA LEU A 333 3.17 9.24 -18.64
C LEU A 333 4.52 9.04 -19.34
N ASP A 334 4.57 9.18 -20.64
CA ASP A 334 5.78 8.92 -21.45
C ASP A 334 6.87 9.98 -21.20
N ASP A 335 6.51 11.21 -20.89
CA ASP A 335 7.45 12.32 -20.71
C ASP A 335 8.03 12.44 -19.31
N VAL A 336 7.28 12.03 -18.27
CA VAL A 336 7.65 12.25 -16.88
C VAL A 336 7.63 10.93 -16.08
N PHE A 337 6.47 10.29 -15.99
CA PHE A 337 6.28 9.22 -15.02
C PHE A 337 6.99 7.90 -15.37
N LEU A 338 7.10 7.57 -16.66
CA LEU A 338 7.88 6.40 -17.09
C LEU A 338 9.38 6.56 -16.81
N HIS A 339 9.89 7.79 -16.72
CA HIS A 339 11.28 8.02 -16.35
C HIS A 339 11.58 7.73 -14.87
N LEU A 340 10.56 7.50 -14.05
CA LEU A 340 10.72 6.99 -12.68
C LEU A 340 11.14 5.52 -12.64
N ILE A 341 11.00 4.78 -13.74
CA ILE A 341 11.47 3.41 -13.89
C ILE A 341 12.41 3.31 -15.10
N ASP A 342 13.30 2.32 -15.08
CA ASP A 342 14.22 2.11 -16.21
C ASP A 342 13.48 1.62 -17.47
N LYS A 343 14.04 1.93 -18.66
CA LYS A 343 13.43 1.60 -19.97
C LYS A 343 13.13 0.11 -20.15
N LYS A 344 13.94 -0.78 -19.54
CA LYS A 344 13.72 -2.24 -19.63
C LYS A 344 12.41 -2.72 -19.01
N TYR A 345 11.74 -1.88 -18.19
CA TYR A 345 10.42 -2.17 -17.61
C TYR A 345 9.26 -1.55 -18.42
N TRP A 346 9.53 -0.69 -19.41
CA TRP A 346 8.49 0.04 -20.16
C TRP A 346 7.61 -0.87 -21.01
N VAL A 347 8.05 -2.09 -21.29
CA VAL A 347 7.23 -3.11 -21.96
C VAL A 347 5.91 -3.37 -21.22
N GLY A 348 5.87 -3.17 -19.91
CA GLY A 348 4.68 -3.30 -19.08
C GLY A 348 3.79 -2.06 -19.01
N LYS A 349 4.10 -0.94 -19.70
CA LYS A 349 3.36 0.33 -19.55
C LYS A 349 1.86 0.22 -19.81
N GLY A 350 1.43 -0.75 -20.61
CA GLY A 350 0.02 -0.96 -20.94
C GLY A 350 -0.87 -1.33 -19.75
N VAL A 351 -0.30 -1.82 -18.63
CA VAL A 351 -1.09 -2.12 -17.42
C VAL A 351 -1.37 -0.88 -16.56
N ILE A 352 -0.59 0.20 -16.74
CA ILE A 352 -0.69 1.40 -15.89
C ILE A 352 -2.10 2.02 -15.92
N PRO A 353 -2.71 2.31 -17.08
CA PRO A 353 -4.05 2.91 -17.12
C PRO A 353 -5.10 2.00 -16.45
N VAL A 354 -5.03 0.68 -16.67
CA VAL A 354 -5.95 -0.28 -16.07
C VAL A 354 -5.83 -0.29 -14.55
N LEU A 355 -4.60 -0.34 -14.03
CA LEU A 355 -4.32 -0.31 -12.59
C LEU A 355 -4.70 1.03 -11.95
N MET A 356 -4.51 2.15 -12.66
CA MET A 356 -4.93 3.46 -12.16
C MET A 356 -6.45 3.54 -12.05
N LEU A 357 -7.20 3.07 -13.06
CA LEU A 357 -8.66 2.99 -13.01
C LEU A 357 -9.14 2.06 -11.89
N ALA A 358 -8.49 0.91 -11.70
CA ALA A 358 -8.75 0.02 -10.58
C ALA A 358 -8.59 0.75 -9.23
N ASN A 359 -7.51 1.50 -9.05
CA ASN A 359 -7.25 2.26 -7.83
C ASN A 359 -8.24 3.44 -7.64
N ILE A 360 -8.78 4.02 -8.72
CA ILE A 360 -9.89 4.98 -8.63
C ILE A 360 -11.13 4.31 -8.05
N PHE A 361 -11.50 3.12 -8.56
CA PHE A 361 -12.64 2.37 -8.03
C PHE A 361 -12.44 1.97 -6.57
N LEU A 362 -11.23 1.60 -6.19
CA LEU A 362 -10.87 1.36 -4.79
C LEU A 362 -11.05 2.63 -3.93
N GLY A 363 -10.64 3.79 -4.45
CA GLY A 363 -10.83 5.08 -3.77
C GLY A 363 -12.31 5.43 -3.57
N VAL A 364 -13.13 5.23 -4.60
CA VAL A 364 -14.59 5.40 -4.52
C VAL A 364 -15.20 4.39 -3.54
N TYR A 365 -14.77 3.12 -3.58
CA TYR A 365 -15.17 2.10 -2.61
C TYR A 365 -14.88 2.51 -1.16
N TYR A 366 -13.71 3.05 -0.88
CA TYR A 366 -13.39 3.55 0.47
C TYR A 366 -14.29 4.69 0.90
N ASN A 367 -14.66 5.59 0.01
CA ASN A 367 -15.61 6.66 0.30
C ASN A 367 -17.02 6.10 0.56
N LEU A 368 -17.48 5.18 -0.29
CA LEU A 368 -18.75 4.47 -0.10
C LEU A 368 -18.77 3.68 1.21
N SER A 369 -17.63 3.16 1.69
CA SER A 369 -17.52 2.34 2.89
C SER A 369 -18.00 3.02 4.18
N ILE A 370 -18.19 4.33 4.15
CA ILE A 370 -18.63 5.11 5.32
C ILE A 370 -19.97 4.64 5.88
N TRP A 371 -20.90 4.15 5.02
CA TRP A 371 -22.22 3.74 5.47
C TRP A 371 -22.17 2.63 6.52
N TYR A 372 -21.40 1.56 6.31
CA TYR A 372 -21.33 0.46 7.28
C TYR A 372 -20.51 0.82 8.54
N LYS A 373 -19.60 1.79 8.43
CA LYS A 373 -18.89 2.34 9.59
C LYS A 373 -19.81 3.17 10.47
N LEU A 374 -20.64 4.05 9.88
CA LEU A 374 -21.60 4.89 10.60
C LEU A 374 -22.76 4.10 11.19
N THR A 375 -23.21 3.05 10.51
CA THR A 375 -24.33 2.19 10.99
C THR A 375 -23.88 1.05 11.91
N GLY A 376 -22.58 0.93 12.19
CA GLY A 376 -22.03 -0.16 13.01
C GLY A 376 -22.02 -1.54 12.33
N LYS A 377 -22.40 -1.62 11.03
CA LYS A 377 -22.50 -2.88 10.28
C LYS A 377 -21.16 -3.27 9.63
N THR A 378 -20.06 -3.17 10.37
CA THR A 378 -18.68 -3.35 9.88
C THR A 378 -18.39 -4.73 9.30
N ILE A 379 -19.20 -5.73 9.60
CA ILE A 379 -19.10 -7.08 9.01
C ILE A 379 -19.21 -7.05 7.48
N TRP A 380 -19.95 -6.08 6.90
CA TRP A 380 -20.04 -5.93 5.45
C TRP A 380 -18.69 -5.55 4.83
N GLY A 381 -17.85 -4.80 5.54
CA GLY A 381 -16.49 -4.53 5.07
C GLY A 381 -15.66 -5.81 4.91
N ALA A 382 -15.78 -6.76 5.84
CA ALA A 382 -15.11 -8.06 5.75
C ALA A 382 -15.68 -8.89 4.58
N TRP A 383 -17.00 -8.98 4.43
CA TRP A 383 -17.64 -9.69 3.31
C TRP A 383 -17.24 -9.12 1.95
N LEU A 384 -17.22 -7.80 1.80
CA LEU A 384 -16.79 -7.15 0.56
C LEU A 384 -15.32 -7.47 0.22
N SER A 385 -14.45 -7.52 1.23
CA SER A 385 -13.05 -7.93 1.03
C SER A 385 -12.94 -9.39 0.62
N VAL A 386 -13.74 -10.29 1.18
CA VAL A 386 -13.77 -11.71 0.82
C VAL A 386 -14.31 -11.90 -0.61
N ILE A 387 -15.39 -11.21 -0.98
CA ILE A 387 -15.92 -11.23 -2.35
C ILE A 387 -14.84 -10.77 -3.35
N GLY A 388 -14.16 -9.66 -3.03
CA GLY A 388 -13.03 -9.20 -3.83
C GLY A 388 -11.94 -10.25 -3.96
N ALA A 389 -11.57 -10.92 -2.86
CA ALA A 389 -10.55 -11.98 -2.86
C ALA A 389 -10.94 -13.16 -3.75
N VAL A 390 -12.20 -13.59 -3.72
CA VAL A 390 -12.70 -14.67 -4.60
C VAL A 390 -12.63 -14.25 -6.07
N ILE A 391 -13.03 -13.02 -6.40
CA ILE A 391 -12.92 -12.48 -7.77
C ILE A 391 -11.46 -12.41 -8.21
N THR A 392 -10.58 -11.87 -7.38
CA THR A 392 -9.15 -11.77 -7.67
C THR A 392 -8.54 -13.14 -7.92
N LEU A 393 -8.78 -14.10 -7.03
CA LEU A 393 -8.29 -15.47 -7.19
C LEU A 393 -8.81 -16.13 -8.47
N GLY A 394 -10.12 -16.12 -8.67
CA GLY A 394 -10.74 -16.78 -9.83
C GLY A 394 -10.25 -16.22 -11.17
N LEU A 395 -10.21 -14.89 -11.30
CA LEU A 395 -9.77 -14.26 -12.54
C LEU A 395 -8.26 -14.44 -12.79
N ASN A 396 -7.42 -14.36 -11.75
CA ASN A 396 -5.99 -14.58 -11.89
C ASN A 396 -5.69 -16.04 -12.24
N PHE A 397 -6.36 -17.03 -11.61
CA PHE A 397 -6.21 -18.44 -11.97
C PHE A 397 -6.59 -18.72 -13.43
N TYR A 398 -7.58 -18.00 -13.95
CA TYR A 398 -8.02 -18.16 -15.34
C TYR A 398 -7.12 -17.44 -16.34
N TRP A 399 -6.74 -16.18 -16.08
CA TRP A 399 -6.05 -15.34 -17.07
C TRP A 399 -4.52 -15.45 -17.07
N ILE A 400 -3.89 -15.66 -15.91
CA ILE A 400 -2.43 -15.71 -15.85
C ILE A 400 -1.84 -16.84 -16.71
N PRO A 401 -2.37 -18.09 -16.70
CA PRO A 401 -1.79 -19.18 -17.46
C PRO A 401 -2.05 -19.11 -18.96
N LEU A 402 -2.93 -18.20 -19.42
CA LEU A 402 -3.26 -18.12 -20.85
C LEU A 402 -2.02 -17.76 -21.68
N SER A 403 -1.95 -18.32 -22.88
CA SER A 403 -0.85 -18.10 -23.81
C SER A 403 -0.79 -16.63 -24.29
N PRO A 404 0.38 -16.12 -24.70
CA PRO A 404 0.57 -14.74 -25.16
C PRO A 404 -0.28 -14.33 -26.37
N GLY A 405 -0.93 -15.28 -27.06
CA GLY A 405 -1.88 -14.99 -28.15
C GLY A 405 -3.23 -14.44 -27.70
N HIS A 406 -3.56 -14.53 -26.42
CA HIS A 406 -4.79 -13.97 -25.88
C HIS A 406 -4.61 -12.48 -25.54
N LEU A 407 -5.67 -11.67 -25.75
CA LEU A 407 -5.64 -10.24 -25.45
C LEU A 407 -5.40 -9.96 -23.95
N ILE A 408 -5.94 -10.81 -23.10
CA ILE A 408 -5.81 -10.72 -21.63
C ILE A 408 -5.09 -12.00 -21.17
N HIS A 409 -3.84 -11.87 -20.74
CA HIS A 409 -2.99 -12.98 -20.29
C HIS A 409 -1.90 -12.47 -19.33
N GLY A 410 -1.23 -13.35 -18.59
CA GLY A 410 -0.11 -13.02 -17.73
C GLY A 410 -0.37 -11.80 -16.83
N TYR A 411 0.57 -10.86 -16.76
CA TYR A 411 0.41 -9.67 -15.92
C TYR A 411 -0.67 -8.70 -16.41
N THR A 412 -1.04 -8.70 -17.70
CA THR A 412 -2.19 -7.94 -18.16
C THR A 412 -3.48 -8.53 -17.61
N GLY A 413 -3.56 -9.86 -17.50
CA GLY A 413 -4.65 -10.56 -16.82
C GLY A 413 -4.79 -10.13 -15.36
N SER A 414 -3.68 -10.05 -14.62
CA SER A 414 -3.66 -9.56 -13.24
C SER A 414 -4.16 -8.12 -13.11
N ALA A 415 -3.77 -7.24 -14.03
CA ALA A 415 -4.24 -5.86 -14.01
C ALA A 415 -5.77 -5.77 -14.21
N TRP A 416 -6.32 -6.53 -15.17
CA TRP A 416 -7.76 -6.61 -15.39
C TRP A 416 -8.51 -7.29 -14.25
N ALA A 417 -7.92 -8.32 -13.63
CA ALA A 417 -8.49 -8.95 -12.44
C ALA A 417 -8.65 -7.95 -11.28
N THR A 418 -7.62 -7.13 -11.04
CA THR A 418 -7.66 -6.05 -10.04
C THR A 418 -8.73 -5.00 -10.38
N PHE A 419 -8.85 -4.61 -11.65
CA PHE A 419 -9.86 -3.66 -12.11
C PHE A 419 -11.29 -4.18 -11.86
N ILE A 420 -11.57 -5.42 -12.23
CA ILE A 420 -12.88 -6.04 -12.01
C ILE A 420 -13.16 -6.25 -10.53
N CYS A 421 -12.17 -6.68 -9.76
CA CYS A 421 -12.29 -6.84 -8.31
C CYS A 421 -12.74 -5.52 -7.65
N TYR A 422 -11.98 -4.45 -7.84
CA TYR A 422 -12.27 -3.18 -7.18
C TYR A 422 -13.54 -2.51 -7.73
N GLY A 423 -13.81 -2.67 -9.04
CA GLY A 423 -15.07 -2.25 -9.64
C GLY A 423 -16.28 -2.96 -9.05
N SER A 424 -16.20 -4.29 -8.89
CA SER A 424 -17.25 -5.09 -8.26
C SER A 424 -17.47 -4.71 -6.79
N MET A 425 -16.38 -4.55 -6.02
CA MET A 425 -16.47 -4.10 -4.62
C MET A 425 -17.13 -2.72 -4.52
N MET A 426 -16.78 -1.78 -5.40
CA MET A 426 -17.39 -0.45 -5.49
C MET A 426 -18.90 -0.53 -5.76
N VAL A 427 -19.30 -1.30 -6.78
CA VAL A 427 -20.72 -1.44 -7.16
C VAL A 427 -21.53 -2.09 -6.05
N ILE A 428 -21.05 -3.18 -5.46
CA ILE A 428 -21.74 -3.87 -4.36
C ILE A 428 -21.83 -2.95 -3.14
N ALA A 429 -20.75 -2.23 -2.78
CA ALA A 429 -20.78 -1.27 -1.68
C ALA A 429 -21.78 -0.14 -1.90
N TYR A 430 -21.94 0.35 -3.14
CA TYR A 430 -22.95 1.33 -3.51
C TYR A 430 -24.37 0.78 -3.33
N LEU A 431 -24.67 -0.39 -3.90
CA LEU A 431 -26.00 -1.00 -3.83
C LEU A 431 -26.42 -1.29 -2.39
N LEU A 432 -25.54 -1.84 -1.59
CA LEU A 432 -25.77 -2.08 -0.17
C LEU A 432 -25.91 -0.75 0.61
N GLY A 433 -25.11 0.24 0.27
CA GLY A 433 -25.18 1.57 0.87
C GLY A 433 -26.55 2.23 0.61
N GLN A 434 -27.05 2.17 -0.61
CA GLN A 434 -28.38 2.70 -0.94
C GLN A 434 -29.52 1.97 -0.18
N LYS A 435 -29.36 0.68 0.12
CA LYS A 435 -30.33 -0.09 0.90
C LYS A 435 -30.31 0.25 2.40
N TYR A 436 -29.13 0.39 3.01
CA TYR A 436 -29.00 0.50 4.47
C TYR A 436 -28.81 1.95 4.98
N TYR A 437 -28.22 2.81 4.17
CA TYR A 437 -27.96 4.22 4.49
C TYR A 437 -27.91 5.04 3.19
N PRO A 438 -29.07 5.36 2.60
CA PRO A 438 -29.13 6.00 1.30
C PRO A 438 -28.51 7.40 1.34
N ILE A 439 -27.44 7.58 0.57
CA ILE A 439 -26.78 8.86 0.29
C ILE A 439 -27.08 9.22 -1.17
N PRO A 440 -27.56 10.45 -1.47
CA PRO A 440 -27.96 10.83 -2.82
C PRO A 440 -26.76 11.15 -3.71
N TYR A 441 -25.94 10.14 -4.02
CA TYR A 441 -24.81 10.27 -4.94
C TYR A 441 -25.26 10.57 -6.36
N ASN A 442 -24.55 11.48 -7.03
CA ASN A 442 -24.88 11.84 -8.41
C ASN A 442 -24.13 10.93 -9.41
N LEU A 443 -24.73 9.79 -9.77
CA LEU A 443 -24.14 8.84 -10.71
C LEU A 443 -23.91 9.45 -12.10
N ARG A 444 -24.78 10.37 -12.56
CA ARG A 444 -24.60 11.04 -13.86
C ARG A 444 -23.33 11.88 -13.89
N LYS A 445 -22.99 12.55 -12.77
CA LYS A 445 -21.74 13.28 -12.65
C LYS A 445 -20.52 12.34 -12.63
N PHE A 446 -20.60 11.26 -11.83
CA PHE A 446 -19.53 10.26 -11.80
C PHE A 446 -19.23 9.71 -13.19
N THR A 447 -20.26 9.21 -13.89
CA THR A 447 -20.10 8.66 -15.24
C THR A 447 -19.67 9.73 -16.25
N GLY A 448 -20.19 10.94 -16.14
CA GLY A 448 -19.85 12.06 -17.02
C GLY A 448 -18.38 12.49 -16.90
N TYR A 449 -17.88 12.68 -15.65
CA TYR A 449 -16.47 13.03 -15.43
C TYR A 449 -15.53 11.87 -15.78
N LEU A 450 -15.91 10.63 -15.51
CA LEU A 450 -15.13 9.45 -15.90
C LEU A 450 -15.03 9.34 -17.44
N ALA A 451 -16.17 9.48 -18.12
CA ALA A 451 -16.20 9.46 -19.60
C ALA A 451 -15.35 10.58 -20.19
N LEU A 452 -15.48 11.82 -19.67
CA LEU A 452 -14.67 12.96 -20.12
C LEU A 452 -13.17 12.68 -19.93
N ALA A 453 -12.77 12.17 -18.77
CA ALA A 453 -11.38 11.84 -18.50
C ALA A 453 -10.85 10.74 -19.44
N LEU A 454 -11.64 9.71 -19.71
CA LEU A 454 -11.28 8.64 -20.64
C LEU A 454 -11.19 9.15 -22.09
N ILE A 455 -12.11 10.01 -22.54
CA ILE A 455 -12.07 10.63 -23.87
C ILE A 455 -10.80 11.47 -24.02
N ILE A 456 -10.47 12.31 -23.03
CA ILE A 456 -9.26 13.12 -23.02
C ILE A 456 -8.00 12.24 -23.10
N TYR A 457 -7.95 11.17 -22.31
CA TYR A 457 -6.86 10.20 -22.34
C TYR A 457 -6.75 9.53 -23.72
N CYS A 458 -7.85 9.06 -24.30
CA CYS A 458 -7.87 8.47 -25.65
C CYS A 458 -7.42 9.46 -26.72
N ILE A 459 -7.82 10.72 -26.65
CA ILE A 459 -7.34 11.76 -27.58
C ILE A 459 -5.81 11.89 -27.49
N SER A 460 -5.27 12.04 -26.28
CA SER A 460 -3.82 12.17 -26.08
C SER A 460 -3.07 10.92 -26.55
N ALA A 461 -3.60 9.73 -26.30
CA ALA A 461 -2.96 8.46 -26.68
C ALA A 461 -2.91 8.23 -28.19
N ASN A 462 -3.84 8.80 -28.96
CA ASN A 462 -3.92 8.64 -30.43
C ASN A 462 -3.26 9.80 -31.20
N VAL A 463 -3.01 10.94 -30.55
CA VAL A 463 -2.35 12.09 -31.20
C VAL A 463 -0.84 12.00 -30.99
N HIS A 464 -0.12 11.71 -32.08
CA HIS A 464 1.33 11.55 -32.01
C HIS A 464 2.03 12.88 -32.33
N ILE A 465 2.52 13.58 -31.34
CA ILE A 465 3.33 14.79 -31.47
C ILE A 465 4.78 14.42 -31.14
N SER A 466 5.67 14.51 -32.14
CA SER A 466 7.08 14.10 -31.99
C SER A 466 7.89 15.07 -31.12
N LEU A 467 7.59 16.36 -31.18
CA LEU A 467 8.31 17.38 -30.42
C LEU A 467 7.81 17.47 -28.97
N LEU A 468 8.74 17.51 -28.04
CA LEU A 468 8.44 17.49 -26.59
C LEU A 468 7.58 18.71 -26.17
N PHE A 469 8.00 19.93 -26.48
CA PHE A 469 7.28 21.13 -26.02
C PHE A 469 5.85 21.25 -26.57
N PRO A 470 5.58 21.05 -27.87
CA PRO A 470 4.20 21.03 -28.42
C PRO A 470 3.35 19.90 -27.75
N ARG A 471 3.93 18.72 -27.50
CA ARG A 471 3.23 17.61 -26.84
C ARG A 471 2.86 17.96 -25.40
N LEU A 472 3.79 18.52 -24.62
CA LEU A 472 3.51 18.99 -23.26
C LEU A 472 2.44 20.09 -23.25
N ALA A 473 2.52 21.04 -24.18
CA ALA A 473 1.52 22.11 -24.32
C ALA A 473 0.13 21.52 -24.64
N PHE A 474 0.05 20.61 -25.61
CA PHE A 474 -1.19 19.92 -25.97
C PHE A 474 -1.80 19.17 -24.78
N ASN A 475 -1.01 18.38 -24.10
CA ASN A 475 -1.46 17.63 -22.91
C ASN A 475 -1.90 18.56 -21.77
N THR A 476 -1.21 19.69 -21.60
CA THR A 476 -1.62 20.71 -20.61
C THR A 476 -2.96 21.35 -21.00
N VAL A 477 -3.20 21.64 -22.27
CA VAL A 477 -4.49 22.16 -22.75
C VAL A 477 -5.60 21.14 -22.49
N LEU A 478 -5.38 19.87 -22.78
CA LEU A 478 -6.35 18.80 -22.50
C LEU A 478 -6.68 18.70 -21.01
N LEU A 479 -5.67 18.79 -20.13
CA LEU A 479 -5.87 18.83 -18.68
C LEU A 479 -6.70 20.05 -18.27
N MET A 480 -6.39 21.23 -18.82
CA MET A 480 -7.13 22.45 -18.54
C MET A 480 -8.59 22.37 -19.01
N VAL A 481 -8.87 21.72 -20.12
CA VAL A 481 -10.25 21.45 -20.58
C VAL A 481 -11.03 20.65 -19.53
N PHE A 482 -10.43 19.60 -18.96
CA PHE A 482 -11.06 18.85 -17.88
C PHE A 482 -11.34 19.72 -16.65
N LEU A 483 -10.32 20.45 -16.17
CA LEU A 483 -10.41 21.27 -14.96
C LEU A 483 -11.43 22.41 -15.14
N LEU A 484 -11.41 23.10 -16.27
CA LEU A 484 -12.38 24.17 -16.56
C LEU A 484 -13.80 23.63 -16.67
N THR A 485 -14.00 22.51 -17.34
CA THR A 485 -15.31 21.84 -17.42
C THR A 485 -15.83 21.52 -16.03
N ALA A 486 -14.99 20.91 -15.17
CA ALA A 486 -15.36 20.62 -13.78
C ALA A 486 -15.68 21.91 -13.00
N PHE A 487 -14.86 22.96 -13.13
CA PHE A 487 -15.07 24.25 -12.46
C PHE A 487 -16.40 24.89 -12.86
N PHE A 488 -16.72 24.98 -14.16
CA PHE A 488 -17.95 25.61 -14.63
C PHE A 488 -19.20 24.81 -14.22
N LEU A 489 -19.13 23.48 -14.19
CA LEU A 489 -20.24 22.62 -13.75
C LEU A 489 -20.50 22.68 -12.24
N GLU A 490 -19.46 22.95 -11.42
CA GLU A 490 -19.60 23.05 -9.96
C GLU A 490 -19.74 24.49 -9.44
N LYS A 491 -19.40 25.51 -10.22
CA LYS A 491 -19.48 26.94 -9.84
C LYS A 491 -20.83 27.37 -9.23
N PRO A 492 -22.00 26.99 -9.76
CA PRO A 492 -23.30 27.35 -9.19
C PRO A 492 -23.52 26.79 -7.77
N ARG A 493 -22.82 25.73 -7.39
CA ARG A 493 -22.90 25.10 -6.07
C ARG A 493 -21.96 25.72 -5.06
N LEU A 494 -20.79 26.21 -5.52
CA LEU A 494 -19.84 26.94 -4.68
C LEU A 494 -20.42 28.29 -4.24
N ALA A 495 -21.13 28.98 -5.11
CA ALA A 495 -21.80 30.23 -4.80
C ALA A 495 -22.91 30.07 -3.73
N LYS A 496 -23.69 28.97 -3.79
CA LYS A 496 -24.73 28.67 -2.77
C LYS A 496 -24.18 28.15 -1.43
N ALA A 497 -22.94 27.80 -1.33
CA ALA A 497 -22.31 27.36 -0.08
C ALA A 497 -21.61 28.51 0.66
N SER A 498 -21.43 29.66 0.03
CA SER A 498 -20.88 30.89 0.62
C SER A 498 -21.98 31.87 1.14
N GLU A 499 -23.24 31.63 0.84
CA GLU A 499 -24.41 32.25 1.46
C GLU A 499 -24.92 31.39 2.63
#